data_b44f6cd1aa2fa76d51db517a04be5cb8
#
_entry.id   b44f6cd1aa2fa76d51db517a04be5cb8
#
_cell.length_a   1.000
_cell.length_b   1.000
_cell.length_c   1.000
_cell.angle_alpha   90.00
_cell.angle_beta   90.00
_cell.angle_gamma   90.00
#
_symmetry.space_group_name_H-M   'P 1'
#
loop_
_entity.id
_entity.type
_entity.pdbx_description
1 polymer ?
#
loop_
_entity_poly.entity_id
_entity_poly.type
_entity_poly.pdbx_seq_one_letter_code
_entity_poly.pdbx_strand_id
1 'polypeptide(L)'
;MKDLVLYMTIGYPDENTFFRMLDMLDEEKVPVLELGIPVGNPFVDGDLIRQSHKKVLDSGIGQKKIIRWLQRIRRDYKFCIILMTYKEGMERFCLSELDKNLYDGILCVDEVIRADTGMRPVQIYNETMTEVQMLSLLAENKNFAYVMSGNGKTGSFSCLPDGYKRTVHFLKKNTNLPVYVGFGIKTLKDVNAVCSHGA
;
A
#
# COMPACT_ATOMS: atom_id res chain seq x y z
N MET A 1 -7.41 -17.35 8.29
CA MET A 1 -7.37 -16.04 9.00
C MET A 1 -7.34 -14.98 7.92
N LYS A 2 -8.12 -13.92 8.02
CA LYS A 2 -8.05 -12.83 7.04
C LYS A 2 -6.94 -11.88 7.46
N ASP A 3 -6.13 -11.46 6.50
CA ASP A 3 -4.94 -10.68 6.80
C ASP A 3 -5.30 -9.20 6.90
N LEU A 4 -4.83 -8.54 7.94
CA LEU A 4 -4.90 -7.09 8.08
C LEU A 4 -3.64 -6.47 7.49
N VAL A 5 -3.81 -5.53 6.57
CA VAL A 5 -2.72 -4.71 6.01
C VAL A 5 -2.74 -3.36 6.69
N LEU A 6 -1.64 -2.97 7.30
CA LEU A 6 -1.51 -1.67 7.97
C LEU A 6 -0.56 -0.75 7.20
N TYR A 7 -0.97 0.51 7.06
CA TYR A 7 -0.17 1.56 6.42
C TYR A 7 0.60 2.38 7.44
N MET A 8 1.86 2.65 7.14
CA MET A 8 2.70 3.60 7.87
C MET A 8 3.59 4.38 6.91
N THR A 9 3.69 5.71 7.08
CA THR A 9 4.73 6.48 6.37
C THR A 9 6.10 6.13 6.98
N ILE A 10 7.04 5.69 6.15
CA ILE A 10 8.37 5.27 6.58
C ILE A 10 9.09 6.39 7.38
N GLY A 11 9.52 6.08 8.58
CA GLY A 11 10.25 7.01 9.46
C GLY A 11 9.39 8.06 10.17
N TYR A 12 8.06 8.01 10.07
CA TYR A 12 7.15 8.92 10.77
C TYR A 12 6.79 8.40 12.18
N PRO A 13 6.64 9.25 13.19
CA PRO A 13 6.89 10.70 13.21
C PRO A 13 8.38 11.08 13.32
N ASP A 14 9.20 10.14 13.72
CA ASP A 14 10.66 10.15 13.81
C ASP A 14 11.18 8.71 13.83
N GLU A 15 12.49 8.51 13.60
CA GLU A 15 13.08 7.19 13.46
C GLU A 15 12.85 6.29 14.69
N ASN A 16 13.04 6.82 15.89
CA ASN A 16 12.91 6.02 17.11
C ASN A 16 11.46 5.57 17.34
N THR A 17 10.50 6.49 17.20
CA THR A 17 9.09 6.19 17.36
C THR A 17 8.62 5.23 16.27
N PHE A 18 9.08 5.42 15.02
CA PHE A 18 8.75 4.53 13.92
C PHE A 18 9.16 3.07 14.22
N PHE A 19 10.39 2.84 14.66
CA PHE A 19 10.83 1.48 14.98
C PHE A 19 10.14 0.88 16.21
N ARG A 20 9.84 1.69 17.24
CA ARG A 20 9.00 1.23 18.36
C ARG A 20 7.59 0.80 17.92
N MET A 21 7.01 1.50 16.94
CA MET A 21 5.72 1.09 16.38
C MET A 21 5.85 -0.23 15.62
N LEU A 22 6.95 -0.46 14.88
CA LEU A 22 7.21 -1.74 14.24
C LEU A 22 7.37 -2.87 15.26
N ASP A 23 8.04 -2.64 16.39
CA ASP A 23 8.14 -3.61 17.49
C ASP A 23 6.74 -4.03 17.97
N MET A 24 5.85 -3.07 18.19
CA MET A 24 4.46 -3.34 18.60
C MET A 24 3.68 -4.14 17.53
N LEU A 25 3.87 -3.81 16.24
CA LEU A 25 3.19 -4.53 15.15
C LEU A 25 3.71 -5.98 15.02
N ASP A 26 4.98 -6.22 15.29
CA ASP A 26 5.57 -7.55 15.29
C ASP A 26 5.06 -8.39 16.46
N GLU A 27 4.96 -7.81 17.67
CA GLU A 27 4.33 -8.44 18.84
C GLU A 27 2.88 -8.86 18.56
N GLU A 28 2.11 -8.01 17.88
CA GLU A 28 0.72 -8.28 17.46
C GLU A 28 0.62 -9.20 16.22
N LYS A 29 1.75 -9.63 15.67
CA LYS A 29 1.86 -10.54 14.51
C LYS A 29 1.12 -10.01 13.28
N VAL A 30 1.23 -8.72 13.01
CA VAL A 30 0.71 -8.11 11.78
C VAL A 30 1.44 -8.73 10.58
N PRO A 31 0.72 -9.34 9.61
CA PRO A 31 1.38 -10.09 8.56
C PRO A 31 1.91 -9.20 7.42
N VAL A 32 1.22 -8.10 7.11
CA VAL A 32 1.51 -7.25 5.95
C VAL A 32 1.59 -5.79 6.38
N LEU A 33 2.65 -5.13 5.98
CA LEU A 33 2.89 -3.71 6.24
C LEU A 33 3.06 -2.95 4.92
N GLU A 34 2.20 -1.96 4.69
CA GLU A 34 2.38 -0.96 3.64
C GLU A 34 3.25 0.19 4.15
N LEU A 35 4.44 0.33 3.59
CA LEU A 35 5.35 1.43 3.89
C LEU A 35 5.20 2.54 2.86
N GLY A 36 4.57 3.64 3.27
CA GLY A 36 4.44 4.84 2.47
C GLY A 36 5.79 5.53 2.27
N ILE A 37 6.29 5.55 1.03
CA ILE A 37 7.46 6.34 0.66
C ILE A 37 7.02 7.78 0.41
N PRO A 38 7.56 8.78 1.14
CA PRO A 38 7.00 10.12 1.16
C PRO A 38 7.19 10.87 -0.15
N VAL A 39 6.16 11.63 -0.52
CA VAL A 39 6.14 12.53 -1.69
C VAL A 39 5.63 13.93 -1.30
N GLY A 40 5.94 14.93 -2.13
CA GLY A 40 5.53 16.31 -1.87
C GLY A 40 4.03 16.53 -2.03
N ASN A 41 3.38 15.79 -2.94
CA ASN A 41 1.95 15.93 -3.19
C ASN A 41 1.24 14.56 -3.25
N PRO A 42 0.92 13.93 -2.12
CA PRO A 42 0.10 12.72 -2.09
C PRO A 42 -1.39 13.07 -2.29
N PHE A 43 -1.80 13.31 -3.52
CA PHE A 43 -3.06 13.98 -3.88
C PHE A 43 -4.32 13.15 -3.63
N VAL A 44 -4.22 11.81 -3.53
CA VAL A 44 -5.35 10.95 -3.13
C VAL A 44 -5.43 10.75 -1.61
N ASP A 45 -4.42 11.22 -0.87
CA ASP A 45 -4.35 11.02 0.56
C ASP A 45 -4.97 12.17 1.36
N GLY A 46 -5.50 11.82 2.54
CA GLY A 46 -6.03 12.76 3.50
C GLY A 46 -4.93 13.52 4.26
N ASP A 47 -5.37 14.51 5.04
CA ASP A 47 -4.45 15.47 5.69
C ASP A 47 -3.46 14.82 6.65
N LEU A 48 -3.84 13.77 7.37
CA LEU A 48 -2.93 13.06 8.29
C LEU A 48 -1.75 12.42 7.53
N ILE A 49 -2.03 11.75 6.40
CA ILE A 49 -0.99 11.14 5.57
C ILE A 49 -0.15 12.23 4.89
N ARG A 50 -0.76 13.30 4.39
CA ARG A 50 -0.04 14.45 3.83
C ARG A 50 0.93 15.06 4.84
N GLN A 51 0.49 15.26 6.08
CA GLN A 51 1.33 15.79 7.16
C GLN A 51 2.47 14.83 7.50
N SER A 52 2.23 13.52 7.52
CA SER A 52 3.28 12.54 7.77
C SER A 52 4.33 12.54 6.66
N HIS A 53 3.92 12.59 5.37
CA HIS A 53 4.83 12.74 4.24
C HIS A 53 5.68 14.00 4.36
N LYS A 54 5.02 15.15 4.57
CA LYS A 54 5.71 16.43 4.73
C LYS A 54 6.75 16.38 5.86
N LYS A 55 6.37 15.87 7.04
CA LYS A 55 7.27 15.81 8.20
C LYS A 55 8.51 14.97 7.92
N VAL A 56 8.35 13.84 7.24
CA VAL A 56 9.48 12.97 6.87
C VAL A 56 10.36 13.64 5.81
N LEU A 57 9.78 14.30 4.80
CA LEU A 57 10.55 15.04 3.79
C LEU A 57 11.32 16.21 4.41
N ASP A 58 10.71 16.96 5.33
CA ASP A 58 11.36 18.07 6.04
C ASP A 58 12.56 17.60 6.89
N SER A 59 12.61 16.31 7.28
CA SER A 59 13.79 15.74 7.96
C SER A 59 15.00 15.50 7.05
N GLY A 60 14.88 15.81 5.75
CA GLY A 60 15.96 15.61 4.78
C GLY A 60 16.20 14.14 4.40
N ILE A 61 15.14 13.31 4.43
CA ILE A 61 15.27 11.90 4.03
C ILE A 61 15.75 11.76 2.58
N GLY A 62 16.71 10.85 2.37
CA GLY A 62 17.20 10.48 1.03
C GLY A 62 17.20 8.96 0.85
N GLN A 63 17.44 8.50 -0.38
CA GLN A 63 17.47 7.10 -0.77
C GLN A 63 18.31 6.23 0.17
N LYS A 64 19.53 6.67 0.52
CA LYS A 64 20.43 5.92 1.41
C LYS A 64 19.82 5.65 2.79
N LYS A 65 18.99 6.58 3.30
CA LYS A 65 18.33 6.40 4.60
C LYS A 65 17.18 5.41 4.48
N ILE A 66 16.40 5.47 3.39
CA ILE A 66 15.35 4.49 3.09
C ILE A 66 15.94 3.08 2.99
N ILE A 67 17.04 2.91 2.24
CA ILE A 67 17.73 1.61 2.10
C ILE A 67 18.14 1.07 3.48
N ARG A 68 18.78 1.89 4.31
CA ARG A 68 19.20 1.46 5.66
C ARG A 68 18.01 1.02 6.53
N TRP A 69 16.90 1.74 6.45
CA TRP A 69 15.70 1.38 7.20
C TRP A 69 15.08 0.08 6.68
N LEU A 70 14.96 -0.09 5.37
CA LEU A 70 14.45 -1.33 4.78
C LEU A 70 15.36 -2.53 5.13
N GLN A 71 16.69 -2.37 5.10
CA GLN A 71 17.64 -3.39 5.53
C GLN A 71 17.44 -3.76 7.01
N ARG A 72 17.24 -2.76 7.88
CA ARG A 72 16.95 -3.01 9.30
C ARG A 72 15.61 -3.73 9.46
N ILE A 73 14.56 -3.27 8.77
CA ILE A 73 13.23 -3.91 8.85
C ILE A 73 13.33 -5.37 8.39
N ARG A 74 13.99 -5.63 7.29
CA ARG A 74 14.13 -6.99 6.74
C ARG A 74 14.95 -7.92 7.64
N ARG A 75 15.94 -7.38 8.37
CA ARG A 75 16.74 -8.14 9.33
C ARG A 75 15.98 -8.45 10.62
N ASP A 76 15.25 -7.48 11.15
CA ASP A 76 14.69 -7.50 12.50
C ASP A 76 13.25 -8.03 12.54
N TYR A 77 12.48 -7.93 11.43
CA TYR A 77 11.06 -8.30 11.37
C TYR A 77 10.73 -9.21 10.20
N LYS A 78 9.56 -9.90 10.28
CA LYS A 78 9.09 -10.86 9.27
C LYS A 78 7.88 -10.36 8.46
N PHE A 79 7.56 -9.09 8.50
CA PHE A 79 6.47 -8.52 7.71
C PHE A 79 6.62 -8.80 6.21
N CYS A 80 5.51 -9.09 5.54
CA CYS A 80 5.42 -8.85 4.12
C CYS A 80 5.42 -7.33 3.90
N ILE A 81 6.44 -6.79 3.23
CA ILE A 81 6.64 -5.35 3.04
C ILE A 81 6.16 -4.94 1.66
N ILE A 82 5.17 -4.07 1.61
CA ILE A 82 4.70 -3.43 0.38
C ILE A 82 5.11 -1.96 0.40
N LEU A 83 5.92 -1.54 -0.54
CA LEU A 83 6.22 -0.12 -0.72
C LEU A 83 5.05 0.55 -1.42
N MET A 84 4.50 1.60 -0.84
CA MET A 84 3.43 2.39 -1.45
C MET A 84 3.92 3.80 -1.73
N THR A 85 3.77 4.26 -2.96
CA THR A 85 4.27 5.58 -3.37
C THR A 85 3.51 6.12 -4.58
N TYR A 86 3.97 7.24 -5.08
CA TYR A 86 3.58 7.90 -6.33
C TYR A 86 4.77 7.94 -7.27
N LYS A 87 4.55 8.30 -8.53
CA LYS A 87 5.60 8.48 -9.53
C LYS A 87 6.75 9.38 -9.03
N GLU A 88 6.39 10.50 -8.37
CA GLU A 88 7.38 11.40 -7.72
C GLU A 88 8.32 10.62 -6.78
N GLY A 89 7.79 9.74 -5.96
CA GLY A 89 8.59 8.94 -5.02
C GLY A 89 9.43 7.87 -5.72
N MET A 90 8.88 7.26 -6.79
CA MET A 90 9.64 6.32 -7.64
C MET A 90 10.90 6.97 -8.18
N GLU A 91 10.76 8.17 -8.73
CA GLU A 91 11.86 8.93 -9.36
C GLU A 91 12.81 9.49 -8.29
N ARG A 92 12.28 10.20 -7.29
CA ARG A 92 13.04 10.89 -6.23
C ARG A 92 13.97 9.97 -5.46
N PHE A 93 13.52 8.76 -5.17
CA PHE A 93 14.27 7.80 -4.37
C PHE A 93 14.84 6.63 -5.19
N CYS A 94 14.78 6.72 -6.52
CA CYS A 94 15.26 5.69 -7.46
C CYS A 94 14.80 4.28 -7.04
N LEU A 95 13.49 4.12 -6.76
CA LEU A 95 12.97 2.87 -6.20
C LEU A 95 13.11 1.67 -7.15
N SER A 96 13.18 1.91 -8.46
CA SER A 96 13.44 0.88 -9.47
C SER A 96 14.82 0.21 -9.31
N GLU A 97 15.79 0.92 -8.70
CA GLU A 97 17.16 0.46 -8.48
C GLU A 97 17.35 -0.26 -7.14
N LEU A 98 16.32 -0.28 -6.26
CA LEU A 98 16.41 -0.96 -4.99
C LEU A 98 16.65 -2.47 -5.16
N ASP A 99 17.43 -3.04 -4.22
CA ASP A 99 17.52 -4.49 -4.09
C ASP A 99 16.11 -5.07 -3.82
N LYS A 100 15.68 -5.97 -4.71
CA LYS A 100 14.35 -6.59 -4.68
C LYS A 100 14.14 -7.50 -3.45
N ASN A 101 15.18 -7.80 -2.69
CA ASN A 101 15.08 -8.51 -1.43
C ASN A 101 14.64 -7.63 -0.25
N LEU A 102 14.67 -6.31 -0.40
CA LEU A 102 14.29 -5.36 0.66
C LEU A 102 12.78 -5.20 0.82
N TYR A 103 11.97 -5.65 -0.14
CA TYR A 103 10.51 -5.56 -0.12
C TYR A 103 9.86 -6.72 -0.86
N ASP A 104 8.58 -6.96 -0.62
CA ASP A 104 7.83 -8.07 -1.22
C ASP A 104 6.96 -7.62 -2.39
N GLY A 105 6.60 -6.35 -2.45
CA GLY A 105 5.85 -5.76 -3.54
C GLY A 105 5.92 -4.23 -3.52
N ILE A 106 5.52 -3.63 -4.63
CA ILE A 106 5.46 -2.17 -4.76
C ILE A 106 4.15 -1.75 -5.44
N LEU A 107 3.54 -0.71 -4.90
CA LEU A 107 2.33 -0.08 -5.39
C LEU A 107 2.63 1.39 -5.71
N CYS A 108 2.45 1.78 -6.97
CA CYS A 108 2.47 3.17 -7.39
C CYS A 108 1.04 3.65 -7.63
N VAL A 109 0.65 4.72 -6.94
CA VAL A 109 -0.75 5.16 -6.88
C VAL A 109 -1.22 5.76 -8.22
N ASP A 110 -0.33 6.40 -8.93
CA ASP A 110 -0.58 7.20 -10.14
C ASP A 110 0.15 6.69 -11.41
N GLU A 111 0.79 5.52 -11.31
CA GLU A 111 1.45 4.91 -12.46
C GLU A 111 1.34 3.37 -12.40
N VAL A 112 1.10 2.75 -13.55
CA VAL A 112 1.11 1.29 -13.68
C VAL A 112 2.56 0.80 -13.77
N ILE A 113 3.00 0.05 -12.77
CA ILE A 113 4.31 -0.61 -12.82
C ILE A 113 4.16 -1.91 -13.61
N ARG A 114 5.00 -2.10 -14.61
CA ARG A 114 4.97 -3.30 -15.45
C ARG A 114 5.62 -4.50 -14.76
N ALA A 115 5.06 -5.67 -15.03
CA ALA A 115 5.52 -6.94 -14.44
C ALA A 115 6.96 -7.32 -14.85
N ASP A 116 7.38 -6.91 -16.05
CA ASP A 116 8.71 -7.18 -16.59
C ASP A 116 9.85 -6.40 -15.89
N THR A 117 9.52 -5.42 -15.04
CA THR A 117 10.52 -4.68 -14.24
C THR A 117 11.14 -5.49 -13.11
N GLY A 118 10.58 -6.64 -12.77
CA GLY A 118 11.00 -7.47 -11.62
C GLY A 118 10.66 -6.87 -10.26
N MET A 119 9.93 -5.77 -10.19
CA MET A 119 9.57 -5.08 -8.93
C MET A 119 8.40 -5.71 -8.17
N ARG A 120 7.77 -6.76 -8.69
CA ARG A 120 6.60 -7.42 -8.09
C ARG A 120 5.45 -6.44 -7.80
N PRO A 121 4.88 -5.80 -8.86
CA PRO A 121 3.90 -4.76 -8.69
C PRO A 121 2.58 -5.26 -8.07
N VAL A 122 2.01 -4.40 -7.23
CA VAL A 122 0.62 -4.44 -6.79
C VAL A 122 -0.14 -3.42 -7.61
N GLN A 123 -1.22 -3.85 -8.28
CA GLN A 123 -2.04 -2.95 -9.09
C GLN A 123 -3.30 -2.52 -8.34
N ILE A 124 -3.72 -1.28 -8.62
CA ILE A 124 -4.90 -0.66 -8.01
C ILE A 124 -6.10 -0.85 -8.92
N TYR A 125 -7.21 -1.26 -8.33
CA TYR A 125 -8.50 -1.44 -9.00
C TYR A 125 -9.57 -0.56 -8.34
N ASN A 126 -10.49 -0.04 -9.13
CA ASN A 126 -11.60 0.76 -8.62
C ASN A 126 -12.91 0.50 -9.39
N GLU A 127 -14.01 1.01 -8.87
CA GLU A 127 -15.34 0.79 -9.38
C GLU A 127 -15.60 1.37 -10.78
N THR A 128 -14.79 2.34 -11.25
CA THR A 128 -14.97 2.98 -12.56
C THR A 128 -14.28 2.24 -13.69
N MET A 129 -13.43 1.26 -13.37
CA MET A 129 -12.74 0.46 -14.37
C MET A 129 -13.66 -0.49 -15.12
N THR A 130 -13.44 -0.59 -16.43
CA THR A 130 -14.06 -1.63 -17.25
C THR A 130 -13.40 -2.99 -16.98
N GLU A 131 -14.09 -4.07 -17.32
CA GLU A 131 -13.55 -5.42 -17.18
C GLU A 131 -12.25 -5.62 -18.00
N VAL A 132 -12.20 -5.04 -19.20
CA VAL A 132 -11.00 -5.07 -20.05
C VAL A 132 -9.81 -4.40 -19.37
N GLN A 133 -10.02 -3.23 -18.76
CA GLN A 133 -8.97 -2.54 -18.00
C GLN A 133 -8.50 -3.37 -16.81
N MET A 134 -9.42 -3.97 -16.04
CA MET A 134 -9.07 -4.82 -14.91
C MET A 134 -8.28 -6.06 -15.34
N LEU A 135 -8.65 -6.72 -16.45
CA LEU A 135 -7.89 -7.86 -16.98
C LEU A 135 -6.50 -7.44 -17.46
N SER A 136 -6.36 -6.29 -18.11
CA SER A 136 -5.06 -5.76 -18.51
C SER A 136 -4.15 -5.51 -17.30
N LEU A 137 -4.68 -4.94 -16.22
CA LEU A 137 -3.92 -4.73 -14.99
C LEU A 137 -3.58 -6.05 -14.27
N LEU A 138 -4.44 -7.07 -14.34
CA LEU A 138 -4.14 -8.39 -13.77
C LEU A 138 -2.92 -9.03 -14.42
N ALA A 139 -2.70 -8.83 -15.71
CA ALA A 139 -1.50 -9.33 -16.41
C ALA A 139 -0.20 -8.70 -15.84
N GLU A 140 -0.28 -7.48 -15.36
CA GLU A 140 0.85 -6.75 -14.76
C GLU A 140 0.97 -6.94 -13.23
N ASN A 141 -0.01 -7.60 -12.58
CA ASN A 141 -0.02 -7.79 -11.13
C ASN A 141 0.78 -9.02 -10.70
N LYS A 142 1.70 -8.89 -9.76
CA LYS A 142 2.59 -9.98 -9.29
C LYS A 142 2.51 -10.26 -7.79
N ASN A 143 1.56 -9.63 -7.10
CA ASN A 143 1.38 -9.82 -5.66
C ASN A 143 -0.13 -9.96 -5.37
N PHE A 144 -0.74 -9.06 -4.65
CA PHE A 144 -2.18 -9.02 -4.44
C PHE A 144 -2.86 -7.93 -5.29
N ALA A 145 -4.16 -8.01 -5.43
CA ALA A 145 -4.95 -6.95 -6.06
C ALA A 145 -5.43 -5.96 -4.99
N TYR A 146 -5.06 -4.68 -5.15
CA TYR A 146 -5.50 -3.61 -4.24
C TYR A 146 -6.78 -2.96 -4.79
N VAL A 147 -7.88 -3.08 -4.08
CA VAL A 147 -9.17 -2.50 -4.48
C VAL A 147 -9.46 -1.26 -3.65
N MET A 148 -9.66 -0.13 -4.29
CA MET A 148 -10.17 1.07 -3.62
C MET A 148 -11.65 0.87 -3.28
N SER A 149 -12.04 1.15 -2.02
CA SER A 149 -13.43 1.01 -1.59
C SER A 149 -14.40 1.96 -2.31
N GLY A 150 -13.88 3.10 -2.78
CA GLY A 150 -14.62 4.10 -3.54
C GLY A 150 -13.70 5.19 -4.08
N ASN A 151 -14.26 6.07 -4.91
CA ASN A 151 -13.53 7.20 -5.50
C ASN A 151 -13.52 8.39 -4.54
N GLY A 152 -12.39 8.65 -3.90
CA GLY A 152 -12.21 9.77 -2.95
C GLY A 152 -10.84 9.76 -2.31
N LYS A 153 -10.58 10.73 -1.43
CA LYS A 153 -9.35 10.78 -0.64
C LYS A 153 -9.44 9.87 0.58
N THR A 154 -8.29 9.34 1.03
CA THR A 154 -8.22 8.62 2.29
C THR A 154 -8.79 9.46 3.42
N GLY A 155 -9.66 8.85 4.24
CA GLY A 155 -10.29 9.54 5.38
C GLY A 155 -11.51 10.43 5.04
N SER A 156 -11.83 10.69 3.77
CA SER A 156 -12.95 11.56 3.37
C SER A 156 -14.33 10.90 3.49
N PHE A 157 -14.39 9.58 3.56
CA PHE A 157 -15.67 8.86 3.61
C PHE A 157 -16.27 8.89 5.02
N SER A 158 -17.56 9.22 5.11
CA SER A 158 -18.34 9.13 6.36
C SER A 158 -18.73 7.68 6.68
N CYS A 159 -18.91 6.84 5.66
CA CYS A 159 -19.15 5.41 5.75
C CYS A 159 -18.39 4.68 4.64
N LEU A 160 -18.21 3.36 4.79
CA LEU A 160 -17.57 2.54 3.76
C LEU A 160 -18.40 2.59 2.47
N PRO A 161 -17.83 3.06 1.34
CA PRO A 161 -18.53 3.02 0.04
C PRO A 161 -18.79 1.57 -0.41
N ASP A 162 -19.76 1.37 -1.28
CA ASP A 162 -20.15 0.05 -1.78
C ASP A 162 -19.50 -0.34 -3.13
N GLY A 163 -18.80 0.60 -3.77
CA GLY A 163 -18.24 0.44 -5.11
C GLY A 163 -17.24 -0.71 -5.26
N TYR A 164 -16.53 -1.05 -4.19
CA TYR A 164 -15.58 -2.17 -4.19
C TYR A 164 -16.21 -3.54 -4.46
N LYS A 165 -17.49 -3.76 -4.13
CA LYS A 165 -18.14 -5.08 -4.16
C LYS A 165 -18.09 -5.72 -5.55
N ARG A 166 -18.45 -4.93 -6.59
CA ARG A 166 -18.37 -5.38 -8.00
C ARG A 166 -16.94 -5.73 -8.39
N THR A 167 -16.00 -4.86 -8.04
CA THR A 167 -14.59 -5.02 -8.38
C THR A 167 -14.00 -6.27 -7.72
N VAL A 168 -14.25 -6.48 -6.42
CA VAL A 168 -13.81 -7.68 -5.68
C VAL A 168 -14.41 -8.94 -6.32
N HIS A 169 -15.72 -8.95 -6.61
CA HIS A 169 -16.37 -10.09 -7.24
C HIS A 169 -15.76 -10.43 -8.62
N PHE A 170 -15.50 -9.41 -9.44
CA PHE A 170 -14.85 -9.60 -10.74
C PHE A 170 -13.44 -10.20 -10.59
N LEU A 171 -12.62 -9.62 -9.71
CA LEU A 171 -11.25 -10.07 -9.49
C LEU A 171 -11.22 -11.52 -9.00
N LYS A 172 -12.05 -11.87 -8.02
CA LYS A 172 -12.12 -13.26 -7.51
C LYS A 172 -12.49 -14.29 -8.55
N LYS A 173 -13.21 -13.92 -9.61
CA LYS A 173 -13.51 -14.81 -10.74
C LYS A 173 -12.35 -14.96 -11.71
N ASN A 174 -11.47 -13.98 -11.80
CA ASN A 174 -10.46 -13.88 -12.86
C ASN A 174 -9.02 -14.06 -12.37
N THR A 175 -8.79 -14.20 -11.06
CA THR A 175 -7.45 -14.44 -10.50
C THR A 175 -7.51 -15.23 -9.20
N ASN A 176 -6.41 -15.94 -8.90
CA ASN A 176 -6.16 -16.57 -7.60
C ASN A 176 -5.35 -15.68 -6.65
N LEU A 177 -4.98 -14.47 -7.07
CA LEU A 177 -4.29 -13.54 -6.20
C LEU A 177 -5.16 -13.15 -5.00
N PRO A 178 -4.57 -12.90 -3.82
CA PRO A 178 -5.28 -12.25 -2.73
C PRO A 178 -5.88 -10.91 -3.19
N VAL A 179 -7.03 -10.57 -2.67
CA VAL A 179 -7.69 -9.28 -2.95
C VAL A 179 -7.87 -8.55 -1.63
N TYR A 180 -7.24 -7.40 -1.51
CA TYR A 180 -7.38 -6.52 -0.34
C TYR A 180 -8.15 -5.26 -0.71
N VAL A 181 -8.96 -4.77 0.21
CA VAL A 181 -9.71 -3.52 0.06
C VAL A 181 -9.12 -2.47 0.98
N GLY A 182 -8.73 -1.34 0.41
CA GLY A 182 -8.26 -0.17 1.14
C GLY A 182 -9.18 1.05 0.97
N PHE A 183 -8.85 2.13 1.68
CA PHE A 183 -9.61 3.37 1.79
C PHE A 183 -10.92 3.24 2.60
N GLY A 184 -11.18 4.21 3.46
CA GLY A 184 -12.44 4.33 4.19
C GLY A 184 -12.74 3.26 5.25
N ILE A 185 -11.86 2.29 5.48
CA ILE A 185 -12.01 1.27 6.52
C ILE A 185 -11.57 1.88 7.86
N LYS A 186 -12.51 2.04 8.78
CA LYS A 186 -12.29 2.72 10.06
C LYS A 186 -12.69 1.89 11.28
N THR A 187 -13.59 0.95 11.10
CA THR A 187 -14.21 0.20 12.19
C THR A 187 -14.18 -1.30 11.93
N LEU A 188 -14.34 -2.08 12.98
CA LEU A 188 -14.52 -3.54 12.87
C LEU A 188 -15.73 -3.90 12.00
N LYS A 189 -16.79 -3.06 11.98
CA LYS A 189 -17.94 -3.23 11.09
C LYS A 189 -17.53 -3.14 9.62
N ASP A 190 -16.66 -2.19 9.26
CA ASP A 190 -16.17 -2.03 7.90
C ASP A 190 -15.30 -3.23 7.50
N VAL A 191 -14.41 -3.67 8.39
CA VAL A 191 -13.60 -4.88 8.17
C VAL A 191 -14.50 -6.09 7.92
N ASN A 192 -15.52 -6.32 8.76
CA ASN A 192 -16.45 -7.43 8.59
C ASN A 192 -17.23 -7.33 7.28
N ALA A 193 -17.64 -6.13 6.88
CA ALA A 193 -18.33 -5.88 5.62
C ALA A 193 -17.45 -6.25 4.41
N VAL A 194 -16.20 -5.80 4.39
CA VAL A 194 -15.23 -6.14 3.33
C VAL A 194 -15.00 -7.64 3.29
N CYS A 195 -14.73 -8.23 4.44
CA CYS A 195 -14.49 -9.66 4.59
C CYS A 195 -15.67 -10.53 4.13
N SER A 196 -16.93 -10.11 4.33
CA SER A 196 -18.10 -10.86 3.88
C SER A 196 -18.25 -10.92 2.35
N HIS A 197 -17.57 -10.03 1.62
CA HIS A 197 -17.53 -10.00 0.15
C HIS A 197 -16.31 -10.70 -0.44
N GLY A 198 -15.49 -11.36 0.38
CA GLY A 198 -14.41 -12.23 -0.09
C GLY A 198 -13.03 -11.57 -0.17
N ALA A 199 -12.88 -10.32 0.27
CA ALA A 199 -11.56 -9.69 0.41
C ALA A 199 -10.92 -10.04 1.77
#